data_2fb323ffe4c52a766d7d13bc10d5f7c3
#
_entry.id   2fb323ffe4c52a766d7d13bc10d5f7c3
#
_cell.length_a   1.000
_cell.length_b   1.000
_cell.length_c   1.000
_cell.angle_alpha   90.00
_cell.angle_beta   90.00
_cell.angle_gamma   90.00
#
_symmetry.space_group_name_H-M   'P 1'
#
loop_
_entity.id
_entity.type
_entity.pdbx_description
1 polymer ?
#
loop_
_entity_poly.entity_id
_entity_poly.type
_entity_poly.pdbx_seq_one_letter_code
_entity_poly.pdbx_strand_id
1 'polypeptide(L)'
;MKNQLIDRLTRYTTIDTQSDPKSTTTPSTEKQWDLLHLLEKELQQLGLPTDLDENGYLFATLESNIDVDVPTVGFLAHVDTSPDFNASNVKPQIIENYDGKPYKLGNTKRVLDPKVFPELNSLVGHTLMVTDGTSLLGADDKAGIVEIMEAICYLQEHPEIKHGTIRIGFTPDEEIGRGPHKFDVDRFNADFAYTMDGSQYGELQYESFNAAEAVITCHGVNVHPGSAKNAMVNAIRLGEQFDSLLPDSEVPERTEGYEGFYHLMNFEGTVEKATLQYIIRDHDKKQFELRKKRILEIRDDINAHFENYPVKVDISDQYFNMAEKILPLPHIIDIPKRVFAKLDIPANTEPIRGGTDGSQLSFMGLPTPNIFTGCGNFHGPYEYASINVMEKAVQVIIGIVEDIAENH
;
A
#
# COMPACT_ATOMS: atom_id res chain seq x y z
N MET A 1 -18.04 -12.70 -15.84
CA MET A 1 -16.96 -11.95 -15.21
C MET A 1 -17.37 -10.51 -14.90
N LYS A 2 -17.59 -9.60 -15.89
CA LYS A 2 -17.87 -8.17 -15.65
C LYS A 2 -18.98 -7.86 -14.62
N ASN A 3 -20.15 -8.49 -14.75
CA ASN A 3 -21.26 -8.25 -13.80
C ASN A 3 -20.94 -8.79 -12.39
N GLN A 4 -20.24 -9.89 -12.30
CA GLN A 4 -19.81 -10.47 -11.02
C GLN A 4 -18.84 -9.53 -10.30
N LEU A 5 -17.85 -8.97 -11.02
CA LEU A 5 -16.92 -7.95 -10.48
C LEU A 5 -17.69 -6.73 -9.94
N ILE A 6 -18.62 -6.18 -10.75
CA ILE A 6 -19.45 -5.04 -10.34
C ILE A 6 -20.27 -5.34 -9.08
N ASP A 7 -20.96 -6.48 -9.07
CA ASP A 7 -21.85 -6.85 -7.96
C ASP A 7 -21.05 -7.09 -6.67
N ARG A 8 -19.90 -7.80 -6.76
CA ARG A 8 -19.05 -8.09 -5.61
C ARG A 8 -18.38 -6.83 -5.09
N LEU A 9 -17.79 -6.01 -5.98
CA LEU A 9 -17.15 -4.75 -5.57
C LEU A 9 -18.15 -3.79 -4.94
N THR A 10 -19.36 -3.68 -5.50
CA THR A 10 -20.45 -2.87 -4.92
C THR A 10 -20.79 -3.32 -3.50
N ARG A 11 -20.91 -4.62 -3.26
CA ARG A 11 -21.19 -5.16 -1.92
C ARG A 11 -20.07 -4.87 -0.94
N TYR A 12 -18.81 -5.09 -1.33
CA TYR A 12 -17.66 -4.92 -0.43
C TYR A 12 -17.38 -3.44 -0.13
N THR A 13 -17.49 -2.56 -1.12
CA THR A 13 -17.24 -1.12 -0.92
C THR A 13 -18.28 -0.45 -0.02
N THR A 14 -19.49 -1.01 0.10
CA THR A 14 -20.51 -0.48 1.00
C THR A 14 -20.30 -0.85 2.47
N ILE A 15 -19.40 -1.78 2.76
CA ILE A 15 -19.00 -2.14 4.14
C ILE A 15 -17.92 -1.16 4.60
N ASP A 16 -18.16 -0.46 5.69
CA ASP A 16 -17.16 0.43 6.31
C ASP A 16 -16.11 -0.41 7.02
N THR A 17 -14.86 -0.30 6.55
CA THR A 17 -13.70 -1.04 7.11
C THR A 17 -12.53 -0.12 7.44
N GLN A 18 -12.80 1.17 7.63
CA GLN A 18 -11.77 2.17 7.87
C GLN A 18 -10.90 1.85 9.09
N SER A 19 -9.58 1.85 8.90
CA SER A 19 -8.59 1.68 9.96
C SER A 19 -8.44 2.94 10.83
N ASP A 20 -7.84 2.78 12.01
CA ASP A 20 -7.56 3.89 12.95
C ASP A 20 -6.09 3.86 13.40
N PRO A 21 -5.25 4.82 12.96
CA PRO A 21 -3.83 4.87 13.33
C PRO A 21 -3.61 5.11 14.83
N LYS A 22 -4.62 5.58 15.57
CA LYS A 22 -4.53 5.82 17.03
C LYS A 22 -4.87 4.58 17.86
N SER A 23 -5.47 3.57 17.24
CA SER A 23 -5.79 2.30 17.92
C SER A 23 -4.52 1.52 18.26
N THR A 24 -4.60 0.74 19.34
CA THR A 24 -3.53 -0.19 19.74
C THR A 24 -3.91 -1.65 19.52
N THR A 25 -5.11 -1.91 19.00
CA THR A 25 -5.61 -3.25 18.68
C THR A 25 -5.26 -3.66 17.24
N THR A 26 -5.39 -4.92 16.91
CA THR A 26 -5.34 -5.48 15.57
C THR A 26 -6.53 -6.44 15.42
N PRO A 27 -7.44 -6.23 14.49
CA PRO A 27 -7.58 -5.03 13.65
C PRO A 27 -7.71 -3.73 14.46
N SER A 28 -7.34 -2.62 13.87
CA SER A 28 -7.40 -1.30 14.54
C SER A 28 -8.83 -0.83 14.78
N THR A 29 -9.80 -1.37 14.04
CA THR A 29 -11.23 -1.09 14.20
C THR A 29 -12.06 -2.37 14.10
N GLU A 30 -13.15 -2.43 14.89
CA GLU A 30 -14.13 -3.53 14.83
C GLU A 30 -14.84 -3.64 13.47
N LYS A 31 -14.89 -2.56 12.71
CA LYS A 31 -15.54 -2.52 11.40
C LYS A 31 -14.91 -3.47 10.38
N GLN A 32 -13.63 -3.76 10.49
CA GLN A 32 -12.93 -4.67 9.59
C GLN A 32 -13.43 -6.11 9.68
N TRP A 33 -13.92 -6.51 10.87
CA TRP A 33 -14.52 -7.83 11.09
C TRP A 33 -15.75 -8.10 10.23
N ASP A 34 -16.52 -7.06 9.90
CA ASP A 34 -17.74 -7.23 9.09
C ASP A 34 -17.41 -7.78 7.70
N LEU A 35 -16.34 -7.27 7.07
CA LEU A 35 -15.88 -7.77 5.77
C LEU A 35 -15.18 -9.12 5.93
N LEU A 36 -14.32 -9.29 6.94
CA LEU A 36 -13.61 -10.56 7.18
C LEU A 36 -14.57 -11.74 7.37
N HIS A 37 -15.62 -11.59 8.17
CA HIS A 37 -16.63 -12.63 8.35
C HIS A 37 -17.45 -12.90 7.08
N LEU A 38 -17.73 -11.86 6.29
CA LEU A 38 -18.37 -12.05 4.99
C LEU A 38 -17.50 -12.87 4.04
N LEU A 39 -16.21 -12.53 3.96
CA LEU A 39 -15.22 -13.23 3.12
C LEU A 39 -15.02 -14.69 3.56
N GLU A 40 -14.88 -14.92 4.86
CA GLU A 40 -14.81 -16.27 5.42
C GLU A 40 -16.01 -17.10 5.02
N LYS A 41 -17.20 -16.56 5.17
CA LYS A 41 -18.46 -17.24 4.79
C LYS A 41 -18.52 -17.53 3.29
N GLU A 42 -18.10 -16.59 2.43
CA GLU A 42 -18.10 -16.80 0.98
C GLU A 42 -17.08 -17.88 0.57
N LEU A 43 -15.87 -17.88 1.16
CA LEU A 43 -14.86 -18.92 0.91
C LEU A 43 -15.33 -20.29 1.39
N GLN A 44 -15.99 -20.39 2.55
CA GLN A 44 -16.60 -21.62 3.03
C GLN A 44 -17.74 -22.13 2.13
N GLN A 45 -18.53 -21.23 1.56
CA GLN A 45 -19.57 -21.58 0.58
C GLN A 45 -18.99 -22.14 -0.72
N LEU A 46 -17.77 -21.72 -1.10
CA LEU A 46 -16.98 -22.31 -2.18
C LEU A 46 -16.32 -23.63 -1.80
N GLY A 47 -16.50 -24.09 -0.55
CA GLY A 47 -15.93 -25.35 -0.05
C GLY A 47 -14.44 -25.27 0.31
N LEU A 48 -13.86 -24.06 0.44
CA LEU A 48 -12.47 -23.91 0.82
C LEU A 48 -12.30 -23.99 2.34
N PRO A 49 -11.27 -24.69 2.85
CA PRO A 49 -10.84 -24.57 4.23
C PRO A 49 -10.44 -23.13 4.53
N THR A 50 -10.99 -22.57 5.61
CA THR A 50 -10.69 -21.21 6.08
C THR A 50 -10.09 -21.23 7.46
N ASP A 51 -9.29 -20.21 7.76
CA ASP A 51 -8.63 -20.01 9.03
C ASP A 51 -8.59 -18.51 9.35
N LEU A 52 -9.58 -18.03 10.12
CA LEU A 52 -9.66 -16.63 10.55
C LEU A 52 -9.19 -16.55 12.01
N ASP A 53 -8.11 -15.81 12.23
CA ASP A 53 -7.53 -15.70 13.57
C ASP A 53 -8.08 -14.52 14.40
N GLU A 54 -7.66 -14.46 15.64
CA GLU A 54 -8.06 -13.43 16.61
C GLU A 54 -7.53 -12.02 16.28
N ASN A 55 -6.58 -11.92 15.35
CA ASN A 55 -6.01 -10.66 14.89
C ASN A 55 -6.57 -10.21 13.52
N GLY A 56 -7.56 -10.93 12.98
CA GLY A 56 -8.23 -10.57 11.75
C GLY A 56 -7.48 -10.98 10.47
N TYR A 57 -6.55 -11.93 10.54
CA TYR A 57 -5.96 -12.53 9.34
C TYR A 57 -6.82 -13.71 8.91
N LEU A 58 -7.36 -13.60 7.71
CA LEU A 58 -8.18 -14.66 7.12
C LEU A 58 -7.35 -15.36 6.03
N PHE A 59 -7.08 -16.65 6.25
CA PHE A 59 -6.42 -17.52 5.28
C PHE A 59 -7.38 -18.55 4.73
N ALA A 60 -7.20 -18.90 3.45
CA ALA A 60 -7.91 -20.01 2.83
C ALA A 60 -6.99 -20.76 1.85
N THR A 61 -7.38 -21.97 1.49
CA THR A 61 -6.61 -22.83 0.59
C THR A 61 -7.50 -23.36 -0.53
N LEU A 62 -7.06 -23.19 -1.76
CA LEU A 62 -7.54 -23.99 -2.88
C LEU A 62 -6.49 -25.08 -3.16
N GLU A 63 -6.88 -26.33 -2.92
CA GLU A 63 -6.00 -27.48 -3.07
C GLU A 63 -5.60 -27.71 -4.52
N SER A 64 -4.39 -28.21 -4.73
CA SER A 64 -3.87 -28.59 -6.05
C SER A 64 -4.79 -29.56 -6.80
N ASN A 65 -4.96 -29.37 -8.09
CA ASN A 65 -5.66 -30.31 -8.98
C ASN A 65 -4.69 -31.07 -9.91
N ILE A 66 -3.39 -31.08 -9.59
CA ILE A 66 -2.34 -31.83 -10.28
C ILE A 66 -1.58 -32.74 -9.31
N ASP A 67 -0.99 -33.82 -9.83
CA ASP A 67 -0.20 -34.77 -9.03
C ASP A 67 1.31 -34.45 -9.01
N VAL A 68 1.71 -33.33 -9.61
CA VAL A 68 3.10 -32.85 -9.64
C VAL A 68 3.33 -31.86 -8.53
N ASP A 69 4.48 -31.99 -7.86
CA ASP A 69 4.90 -31.03 -6.83
C ASP A 69 5.38 -29.74 -7.49
N VAL A 70 4.68 -28.66 -7.24
CA VAL A 70 4.97 -27.30 -7.73
C VAL A 70 4.90 -26.31 -6.58
N PRO A 71 5.56 -25.13 -6.68
CA PRO A 71 5.52 -24.14 -5.63
C PRO A 71 4.08 -23.72 -5.25
N THR A 72 3.84 -23.56 -3.96
CA THR A 72 2.60 -22.99 -3.43
C THR A 72 2.66 -21.47 -3.58
N VAL A 73 1.72 -20.90 -4.33
CA VAL A 73 1.62 -19.45 -4.51
C VAL A 73 0.53 -18.86 -3.66
N GLY A 74 0.83 -17.69 -3.06
CA GLY A 74 -0.13 -16.89 -2.30
C GLY A 74 -0.67 -15.70 -3.10
N PHE A 75 -1.93 -15.32 -2.85
CA PHE A 75 -2.50 -14.04 -3.28
C PHE A 75 -3.08 -13.34 -2.06
N LEU A 76 -2.73 -12.07 -1.91
CA LEU A 76 -3.02 -11.26 -0.74
C LEU A 76 -3.72 -9.95 -1.15
N ALA A 77 -4.64 -9.48 -0.30
CA ALA A 77 -5.26 -8.17 -0.38
C ALA A 77 -5.64 -7.70 1.03
N HIS A 78 -5.68 -6.38 1.26
CA HIS A 78 -6.06 -5.88 2.56
C HIS A 78 -7.56 -5.51 2.64
N VAL A 79 -8.13 -5.63 3.84
CA VAL A 79 -9.57 -5.40 4.05
C VAL A 79 -9.88 -3.97 4.50
N ASP A 80 -8.93 -3.30 5.12
CA ASP A 80 -9.16 -1.95 5.63
C ASP A 80 -9.13 -0.90 4.51
N THR A 81 -9.65 0.26 4.82
CA THR A 81 -9.61 1.43 3.95
C THR A 81 -8.94 2.58 4.68
N SER A 82 -8.36 3.49 3.90
CA SER A 82 -7.59 4.63 4.38
C SER A 82 -8.35 5.49 5.38
N PRO A 83 -7.70 5.97 6.46
CA PRO A 83 -8.26 6.96 7.37
C PRO A 83 -8.25 8.39 6.82
N ASP A 84 -7.66 8.64 5.65
CA ASP A 84 -7.43 9.99 5.12
C ASP A 84 -8.72 10.70 4.69
N PHE A 85 -9.74 9.94 4.32
CA PHE A 85 -11.04 10.49 3.92
C PHE A 85 -12.19 9.62 4.44
N ASN A 86 -13.42 10.17 4.46
CA ASN A 86 -14.61 9.44 4.90
C ASN A 86 -14.82 8.15 4.10
N ALA A 87 -14.87 7.01 4.77
CA ALA A 87 -15.09 5.68 4.19
C ALA A 87 -16.46 5.08 4.57
N SER A 88 -17.33 5.84 5.23
CA SER A 88 -18.67 5.36 5.62
C SER A 88 -19.74 5.82 4.64
N ASN A 89 -20.82 5.02 4.54
CA ASN A 89 -21.95 5.26 3.63
C ASN A 89 -21.52 5.44 2.18
N VAL A 90 -20.60 4.65 1.71
CA VAL A 90 -20.13 4.65 0.33
C VAL A 90 -21.29 4.36 -0.62
N LYS A 91 -21.41 5.15 -1.68
CA LYS A 91 -22.46 5.03 -2.71
C LYS A 91 -21.79 4.85 -4.07
N PRO A 92 -21.48 3.61 -4.43
CA PRO A 92 -20.86 3.31 -5.71
C PRO A 92 -21.75 3.74 -6.88
N GLN A 93 -21.14 4.31 -7.91
CA GLN A 93 -21.80 4.70 -9.16
C GLN A 93 -21.06 4.07 -10.33
N ILE A 94 -21.80 3.57 -11.30
CA ILE A 94 -21.25 2.94 -12.50
C ILE A 94 -21.32 3.91 -13.66
N ILE A 95 -20.19 4.11 -14.33
CA ILE A 95 -20.05 4.86 -15.57
C ILE A 95 -19.78 3.83 -16.67
N GLU A 96 -20.79 3.50 -17.44
CA GLU A 96 -20.61 2.61 -18.57
C GLU A 96 -20.00 3.35 -19.77
N ASN A 97 -19.04 2.71 -20.44
CA ASN A 97 -18.40 3.25 -21.63
C ASN A 97 -17.94 4.70 -21.45
N TYR A 98 -17.04 4.90 -20.48
CA TYR A 98 -16.51 6.23 -20.13
C TYR A 98 -16.02 6.98 -21.38
N ASP A 99 -16.50 8.19 -21.59
CA ASP A 99 -16.28 8.95 -22.82
C ASP A 99 -15.07 9.90 -22.81
N GLY A 100 -14.24 9.85 -21.74
CA GLY A 100 -13.07 10.70 -21.58
C GLY A 100 -13.38 12.14 -21.17
N LYS A 101 -14.63 12.45 -20.81
CA LYS A 101 -15.01 13.79 -20.37
C LYS A 101 -15.06 13.89 -18.85
N PRO A 102 -15.00 15.13 -18.33
CA PRO A 102 -15.22 15.37 -16.91
C PRO A 102 -16.55 14.81 -16.42
N TYR A 103 -16.51 14.01 -15.34
CA TYR A 103 -17.69 13.39 -14.74
C TYR A 103 -17.96 13.98 -13.37
N LYS A 104 -19.17 14.51 -13.15
CA LYS A 104 -19.57 15.08 -11.87
C LYS A 104 -19.93 13.97 -10.88
N LEU A 105 -19.32 13.98 -9.70
CA LEU A 105 -19.55 12.98 -8.65
C LEU A 105 -20.82 13.37 -7.84
N GLY A 106 -21.91 12.66 -8.10
CA GLY A 106 -23.19 12.85 -7.42
C GLY A 106 -23.69 14.29 -7.42
N ASN A 107 -24.16 14.76 -6.27
CA ASN A 107 -24.63 16.13 -6.08
C ASN A 107 -23.56 17.06 -5.48
N THR A 108 -22.32 16.64 -5.43
CA THR A 108 -21.19 17.44 -4.92
C THR A 108 -20.71 18.46 -5.98
N LYS A 109 -19.73 19.28 -5.59
CA LYS A 109 -18.99 20.13 -6.54
C LYS A 109 -17.78 19.42 -7.16
N ARG A 110 -17.53 18.16 -6.78
CA ARG A 110 -16.38 17.38 -7.23
C ARG A 110 -16.60 16.87 -8.64
N VAL A 111 -15.56 16.96 -9.45
CA VAL A 111 -15.56 16.52 -10.84
C VAL A 111 -14.32 15.64 -11.06
N LEU A 112 -14.54 14.43 -11.51
CA LEU A 112 -13.47 13.56 -11.99
C LEU A 112 -13.08 14.04 -13.39
N ASP A 113 -11.98 14.80 -13.50
CA ASP A 113 -11.60 15.52 -14.72
C ASP A 113 -10.27 14.98 -15.26
N PRO A 114 -10.22 14.47 -16.52
CA PRO A 114 -8.98 14.00 -17.15
C PRO A 114 -7.88 15.05 -17.28
N LYS A 115 -8.21 16.34 -17.16
CA LYS A 115 -7.20 17.41 -17.12
C LYS A 115 -6.44 17.46 -15.78
N VAL A 116 -7.12 17.03 -14.70
CA VAL A 116 -6.56 16.95 -13.35
C VAL A 116 -5.95 15.57 -13.12
N PHE A 117 -6.60 14.53 -13.65
CA PHE A 117 -6.24 13.12 -13.53
C PHE A 117 -5.97 12.52 -14.90
N PRO A 118 -4.77 12.74 -15.49
CA PRO A 118 -4.48 12.38 -16.89
C PRO A 118 -4.58 10.88 -17.20
N GLU A 119 -4.41 10.01 -16.20
CA GLU A 119 -4.54 8.56 -16.29
C GLU A 119 -5.92 8.13 -16.80
N LEU A 120 -6.97 8.91 -16.52
CA LEU A 120 -8.32 8.65 -17.00
C LEU A 120 -8.43 8.64 -18.54
N ASN A 121 -7.49 9.27 -19.26
CA ASN A 121 -7.50 9.25 -20.73
C ASN A 121 -7.26 7.85 -21.29
N SER A 122 -6.56 6.99 -20.58
CA SER A 122 -6.32 5.60 -20.96
C SER A 122 -7.56 4.71 -20.73
N LEU A 123 -8.55 5.18 -19.98
CA LEU A 123 -9.75 4.44 -19.60
C LEU A 123 -10.98 4.76 -20.46
N VAL A 124 -10.81 5.49 -21.55
CA VAL A 124 -11.92 5.76 -22.50
C VAL A 124 -12.45 4.45 -23.06
N GLY A 125 -13.78 4.28 -23.01
CA GLY A 125 -14.45 3.04 -23.39
C GLY A 125 -14.59 2.00 -22.27
N HIS A 126 -13.94 2.21 -21.12
CA HIS A 126 -14.07 1.31 -19.97
C HIS A 126 -15.35 1.56 -19.18
N THR A 127 -15.76 0.56 -18.42
CA THR A 127 -16.75 0.73 -17.35
C THR A 127 -15.99 1.06 -16.08
N LEU A 128 -16.33 2.19 -15.47
CA LEU A 128 -15.73 2.65 -14.23
C LEU A 128 -16.73 2.55 -13.08
N MET A 129 -16.24 2.17 -11.89
CA MET A 129 -16.94 2.38 -10.63
C MET A 129 -16.30 3.58 -9.92
N VAL A 130 -17.12 4.51 -9.46
CA VAL A 130 -16.73 5.72 -8.72
C VAL A 130 -17.67 5.94 -7.53
N THR A 131 -17.42 6.95 -6.71
CA THR A 131 -18.33 7.34 -5.62
C THR A 131 -19.24 8.50 -6.01
N ASP A 132 -20.19 8.84 -5.14
CA ASP A 132 -20.98 10.06 -5.26
C ASP A 132 -20.19 11.33 -4.83
N GLY A 133 -18.92 11.19 -4.51
CA GLY A 133 -18.03 12.27 -4.07
C GLY A 133 -18.15 12.64 -2.59
N THR A 134 -18.93 11.92 -1.77
CA THR A 134 -19.06 12.15 -0.31
C THR A 134 -18.13 11.27 0.53
N SER A 135 -17.60 10.20 -0.07
CA SER A 135 -16.68 9.26 0.54
C SER A 135 -15.56 8.89 -0.45
N LEU A 136 -14.53 8.20 0.01
CA LEU A 136 -13.69 7.39 -0.86
C LEU A 136 -14.52 6.22 -1.40
N LEU A 137 -14.01 5.45 -2.39
CA LEU A 137 -14.67 4.26 -2.90
C LEU A 137 -14.31 3.02 -2.06
N GLY A 138 -13.08 2.92 -1.62
CA GLY A 138 -12.50 1.75 -0.96
C GLY A 138 -12.16 0.64 -1.96
N ALA A 139 -11.88 1.00 -3.21
CA ALA A 139 -11.33 0.08 -4.20
C ALA A 139 -9.91 -0.35 -3.82
N ASP A 140 -9.20 0.50 -3.12
CA ASP A 140 -7.99 0.21 -2.39
C ASP A 140 -8.37 -0.34 -0.99
N ASP A 141 -8.26 -1.67 -0.70
CA ASP A 141 -7.88 -2.72 -1.67
C ASP A 141 -9.00 -3.77 -1.85
N LYS A 142 -10.26 -3.35 -1.73
CA LYS A 142 -11.39 -4.25 -1.98
C LYS A 142 -11.48 -4.73 -3.43
N ALA A 143 -10.81 -4.03 -4.36
CA ALA A 143 -10.69 -4.50 -5.74
C ALA A 143 -9.81 -5.75 -5.80
N GLY A 144 -8.64 -5.75 -5.15
CA GLY A 144 -7.78 -6.94 -5.06
C GLY A 144 -8.48 -8.12 -4.39
N ILE A 145 -9.27 -7.86 -3.33
CA ILE A 145 -10.12 -8.90 -2.73
C ILE A 145 -11.08 -9.49 -3.76
N VAL A 146 -11.77 -8.64 -4.52
CA VAL A 146 -12.72 -9.08 -5.55
C VAL A 146 -12.02 -9.88 -6.64
N GLU A 147 -10.85 -9.46 -7.08
CA GLU A 147 -10.08 -10.13 -8.12
C GLU A 147 -9.63 -11.53 -7.70
N ILE A 148 -9.15 -11.67 -6.47
CA ILE A 148 -8.79 -12.97 -5.88
C ILE A 148 -10.04 -13.85 -5.81
N MET A 149 -11.14 -13.36 -5.26
CA MET A 149 -12.37 -14.13 -5.11
C MET A 149 -12.94 -14.59 -6.46
N GLU A 150 -12.94 -13.72 -7.48
CA GLU A 150 -13.43 -14.09 -8.82
C GLU A 150 -12.50 -15.07 -9.53
N ALA A 151 -11.18 -14.95 -9.34
CA ALA A 151 -10.22 -15.92 -9.86
C ALA A 151 -10.43 -17.32 -9.26
N ILE A 152 -10.64 -17.40 -7.96
CA ILE A 152 -10.94 -18.66 -7.27
C ILE A 152 -12.27 -19.28 -7.74
N CYS A 153 -13.32 -18.46 -7.85
CA CYS A 153 -14.60 -18.93 -8.41
C CYS A 153 -14.41 -19.50 -9.82
N TYR A 154 -13.67 -18.78 -10.66
CA TYR A 154 -13.42 -19.20 -12.03
C TYR A 154 -12.64 -20.52 -12.10
N LEU A 155 -11.58 -20.68 -11.31
CA LEU A 155 -10.79 -21.91 -11.24
C LEU A 155 -11.63 -23.13 -10.80
N GLN A 156 -12.55 -22.95 -9.86
CA GLN A 156 -13.47 -24.02 -9.43
C GLN A 156 -14.51 -24.38 -10.49
N GLU A 157 -14.98 -23.41 -11.28
CA GLU A 157 -15.89 -23.65 -12.40
C GLU A 157 -15.18 -24.30 -13.60
N HIS A 158 -13.84 -24.17 -13.66
CA HIS A 158 -12.99 -24.64 -14.77
C HIS A 158 -11.90 -25.62 -14.29
N PRO A 159 -12.27 -26.83 -13.84
CA PRO A 159 -11.30 -27.80 -13.31
C PRO A 159 -10.30 -28.35 -14.34
N GLU A 160 -10.51 -28.05 -15.63
CA GLU A 160 -9.54 -28.33 -16.70
C GLU A 160 -8.29 -27.44 -16.59
N ILE A 161 -8.39 -26.24 -15.95
CA ILE A 161 -7.26 -25.37 -15.67
C ILE A 161 -6.41 -26.01 -14.58
N LYS A 162 -5.15 -26.28 -14.90
CA LYS A 162 -4.22 -26.94 -13.98
C LYS A 162 -3.53 -25.92 -13.07
N HIS A 163 -3.50 -26.24 -11.77
CA HIS A 163 -2.85 -25.40 -10.77
C HIS A 163 -2.33 -26.23 -9.59
N GLY A 164 -1.25 -25.75 -8.97
CA GLY A 164 -0.78 -26.22 -7.68
C GLY A 164 -1.66 -25.71 -6.54
N THR A 165 -1.19 -25.85 -5.31
CA THR A 165 -1.85 -25.29 -4.13
C THR A 165 -1.81 -23.77 -4.17
N ILE A 166 -2.97 -23.13 -3.94
CA ILE A 166 -3.10 -21.67 -3.89
C ILE A 166 -3.48 -21.27 -2.48
N ARG A 167 -2.72 -20.35 -1.91
CA ARG A 167 -3.03 -19.74 -0.63
C ARG A 167 -3.68 -18.36 -0.85
N ILE A 168 -4.73 -18.09 -0.11
CA ILE A 168 -5.46 -16.83 -0.14
C ILE A 168 -5.29 -16.19 1.24
N GLY A 169 -4.94 -14.91 1.28
CA GLY A 169 -4.80 -14.17 2.53
C GLY A 169 -5.45 -12.80 2.45
N PHE A 170 -6.28 -12.49 3.43
CA PHE A 170 -6.84 -11.16 3.62
C PHE A 170 -6.33 -10.59 4.94
N THR A 171 -5.77 -9.37 4.88
CA THR A 171 -5.02 -8.74 5.97
C THR A 171 -5.72 -7.48 6.47
N PRO A 172 -5.66 -7.18 7.78
CA PRO A 172 -6.15 -5.92 8.34
C PRO A 172 -5.04 -4.86 8.35
N ASP A 173 -5.40 -3.58 8.50
CA ASP A 173 -4.52 -2.48 8.93
C ASP A 173 -3.32 -2.17 8.00
N GLU A 174 -3.40 -2.48 6.70
CA GLU A 174 -2.38 -2.11 5.72
C GLU A 174 -2.19 -0.60 5.66
N GLU A 175 -3.28 0.15 5.55
CA GLU A 175 -3.36 1.60 5.36
C GLU A 175 -2.75 2.44 6.49
N ILE A 176 -2.46 1.80 7.61
CA ILE A 176 -1.75 2.39 8.74
C ILE A 176 -0.37 1.75 8.97
N GLY A 177 0.12 0.99 7.98
CA GLY A 177 1.44 0.37 7.96
C GLY A 177 1.61 -0.81 8.92
N ARG A 178 0.52 -1.44 9.36
CA ARG A 178 0.53 -2.54 10.34
C ARG A 178 0.09 -3.89 9.77
N GLY A 179 -0.27 -3.94 8.50
CA GLY A 179 -0.78 -5.16 7.87
C GLY A 179 0.01 -6.42 8.19
N PRO A 180 1.33 -6.48 8.03
CA PRO A 180 2.10 -7.68 8.30
C PRO A 180 2.49 -7.91 9.76
N HIS A 181 2.21 -6.98 10.69
CA HIS A 181 2.80 -7.02 12.03
C HIS A 181 2.52 -8.30 12.83
N LYS A 182 1.38 -8.93 12.60
CA LYS A 182 1.01 -10.21 13.24
C LYS A 182 0.71 -11.31 12.23
N PHE A 183 1.10 -11.08 10.96
CA PHE A 183 0.96 -12.08 9.91
C PHE A 183 1.84 -13.29 10.21
N ASP A 184 1.26 -14.46 10.25
CA ASP A 184 1.97 -15.71 10.49
C ASP A 184 2.35 -16.36 9.14
N VAL A 185 3.59 -16.13 8.72
CA VAL A 185 4.13 -16.64 7.45
C VAL A 185 4.15 -18.17 7.42
N ASP A 186 4.50 -18.81 8.53
CA ASP A 186 4.56 -20.28 8.60
C ASP A 186 3.15 -20.88 8.48
N ARG A 187 2.15 -20.26 9.10
CA ARG A 187 0.74 -20.66 9.00
C ARG A 187 0.16 -20.36 7.60
N PHE A 188 0.56 -19.25 6.99
CA PHE A 188 0.17 -18.95 5.61
C PHE A 188 0.75 -19.99 4.65
N ASN A 189 1.97 -20.45 4.85
CA ASN A 189 2.61 -21.59 4.18
C ASN A 189 2.56 -21.51 2.66
N ALA A 190 3.08 -20.41 2.10
CA ALA A 190 3.32 -20.25 0.66
C ALA A 190 4.82 -20.05 0.39
N ASP A 191 5.32 -20.51 -0.76
CA ASP A 191 6.72 -20.30 -1.14
C ASP A 191 7.00 -18.84 -1.53
N PHE A 192 6.02 -18.21 -2.13
CA PHE A 192 5.97 -16.77 -2.44
C PHE A 192 4.52 -16.32 -2.61
N ALA A 193 4.30 -15.02 -2.65
CA ALA A 193 2.96 -14.47 -2.84
C ALA A 193 2.97 -13.24 -3.77
N TYR A 194 1.78 -12.78 -4.12
CA TYR A 194 1.53 -11.50 -4.79
C TYR A 194 0.45 -10.75 -4.03
N THR A 195 0.69 -9.47 -3.71
CA THR A 195 -0.39 -8.58 -3.30
C THR A 195 -1.11 -8.06 -4.54
N MET A 196 -2.43 -8.13 -4.53
CA MET A 196 -3.28 -7.51 -5.55
C MET A 196 -3.62 -6.09 -5.07
N ASP A 197 -2.60 -5.22 -5.02
CA ASP A 197 -2.64 -3.91 -4.37
C ASP A 197 -1.92 -2.83 -5.19
N GLY A 198 -1.63 -3.13 -6.45
CA GLY A 198 -1.11 -2.17 -7.41
C GLY A 198 -2.23 -1.28 -7.99
N SER A 199 -1.84 -0.25 -8.72
CA SER A 199 -2.76 0.74 -9.27
C SER A 199 -3.08 0.47 -10.75
N GLN A 200 -2.21 0.94 -11.62
CA GLN A 200 -2.48 1.07 -13.05
C GLN A 200 -2.23 -0.22 -13.82
N TYR A 201 -2.95 -0.35 -14.93
CA TYR A 201 -2.83 -1.47 -15.84
C TYR A 201 -1.39 -1.81 -16.21
N GLY A 202 -0.99 -3.04 -15.94
CA GLY A 202 0.33 -3.58 -16.26
C GLY A 202 1.40 -3.36 -15.20
N GLU A 203 1.09 -2.77 -14.05
CA GLU A 203 2.05 -2.66 -12.95
C GLU A 203 2.41 -4.03 -12.37
N LEU A 204 3.71 -4.25 -12.28
CA LEU A 204 4.35 -5.34 -11.56
C LEU A 204 5.48 -4.75 -10.74
N GLN A 205 5.23 -4.53 -9.46
CA GLN A 205 6.10 -3.78 -8.59
C GLN A 205 6.81 -4.70 -7.61
N TYR A 206 8.13 -4.75 -7.70
CA TYR A 206 9.01 -5.58 -6.85
C TYR A 206 10.14 -4.78 -6.22
N GLU A 207 10.06 -3.46 -6.29
CA GLU A 207 10.95 -2.50 -5.63
C GLU A 207 10.12 -1.47 -4.85
N SER A 208 10.52 -1.18 -3.63
CA SER A 208 9.90 -0.19 -2.75
C SER A 208 10.97 0.70 -2.13
N PHE A 209 10.59 1.80 -1.48
CA PHE A 209 11.55 2.54 -0.68
C PHE A 209 12.09 1.70 0.49
N ASN A 210 13.31 2.03 0.94
CA ASN A 210 13.69 1.90 2.34
C ASN A 210 13.12 3.10 3.09
N ALA A 211 12.60 2.90 4.29
CA ALA A 211 11.85 3.88 5.03
C ALA A 211 12.28 3.98 6.49
N ALA A 212 12.47 5.19 6.96
CA ALA A 212 12.64 5.49 8.38
C ALA A 212 11.86 6.74 8.77
N GLU A 213 11.54 6.83 10.04
CA GLU A 213 11.09 8.04 10.71
C GLU A 213 12.23 8.63 11.51
N ALA A 214 12.33 9.95 11.55
CA ALA A 214 13.24 10.66 12.44
C ALA A 214 12.47 11.72 13.23
N VAL A 215 12.56 11.63 14.55
CA VAL A 215 11.99 12.63 15.48
C VAL A 215 13.13 13.46 16.06
N ILE A 216 13.14 14.75 15.73
CA ILE A 216 14.12 15.72 16.24
C ILE A 216 13.48 16.53 17.35
N THR A 217 14.03 16.45 18.54
CA THR A 217 13.58 17.25 19.70
C THR A 217 14.63 18.29 20.04
N CYS A 218 14.26 19.56 19.93
CA CYS A 218 15.07 20.70 20.34
C CYS A 218 14.64 21.17 21.71
N HIS A 219 15.59 21.36 22.64
CA HIS A 219 15.36 21.91 23.97
C HIS A 219 15.92 23.33 24.06
N GLY A 220 15.11 24.26 24.54
CA GLY A 220 15.47 25.66 24.70
C GLY A 220 15.64 26.07 26.15
N VAL A 221 16.09 27.30 26.32
CA VAL A 221 16.13 28.00 27.60
C VAL A 221 15.34 29.26 27.49
N ASN A 222 14.21 29.32 28.18
CA ASN A 222 13.31 30.48 28.13
C ASN A 222 13.67 31.47 29.25
N VAL A 223 13.85 32.74 28.89
CA VAL A 223 14.04 33.87 29.79
C VAL A 223 13.27 35.06 29.24
N HIS A 224 13.08 36.10 30.05
CA HIS A 224 12.42 37.32 29.61
C HIS A 224 13.13 37.97 28.41
N PRO A 225 12.43 38.26 27.27
CA PRO A 225 13.07 38.73 26.04
C PRO A 225 13.97 39.96 26.23
N GLY A 226 13.65 40.86 27.16
CA GLY A 226 14.45 42.07 27.46
C GLY A 226 15.82 41.75 28.07
N SER A 227 16.04 40.54 28.64
CA SER A 227 17.30 40.09 29.24
C SER A 227 17.84 38.83 28.59
N ALA A 228 17.38 38.51 27.38
CA ALA A 228 17.64 37.25 26.72
C ALA A 228 19.06 37.12 26.11
N LYS A 229 19.79 38.22 25.97
CA LYS A 229 21.13 38.21 25.36
C LYS A 229 22.08 37.23 26.09
N ASN A 230 22.64 36.28 25.37
CA ASN A 230 23.54 35.25 25.86
C ASN A 230 22.93 34.27 26.90
N ALA A 231 21.62 34.31 27.11
CA ALA A 231 20.92 33.49 28.10
C ALA A 231 19.80 32.64 27.46
N MET A 232 19.05 33.22 26.51
CA MET A 232 17.96 32.50 25.84
C MET A 232 18.51 31.55 24.76
N VAL A 233 17.99 30.31 24.75
CA VAL A 233 18.09 29.40 23.64
C VAL A 233 16.66 29.10 23.15
N ASN A 234 16.33 29.52 21.93
CA ASN A 234 14.99 29.33 21.40
C ASN A 234 14.91 28.03 20.62
N ALA A 235 14.16 27.06 21.11
CA ALA A 235 14.05 25.72 20.50
C ALA A 235 13.46 25.78 19.09
N ILE A 236 12.53 26.71 18.79
CA ILE A 236 12.00 26.88 17.43
C ILE A 236 13.13 27.26 16.46
N ARG A 237 14.02 28.19 16.87
CA ARG A 237 15.16 28.59 16.05
C ARG A 237 16.18 27.48 15.81
N LEU A 238 16.34 26.59 16.79
CA LEU A 238 17.16 25.39 16.61
C LEU A 238 16.52 24.43 15.58
N GLY A 239 15.19 24.27 15.63
CA GLY A 239 14.45 23.47 14.64
C GLY A 239 14.53 24.05 13.23
N GLU A 240 14.35 25.37 13.06
CA GLU A 240 14.54 26.07 11.79
C GLU A 240 15.96 25.90 11.25
N GLN A 241 16.96 26.00 12.11
CA GLN A 241 18.37 25.77 11.74
C GLN A 241 18.60 24.33 11.31
N PHE A 242 18.03 23.36 12.03
CA PHE A 242 18.14 21.93 11.67
C PHE A 242 17.59 21.67 10.28
N ASP A 243 16.37 22.12 10.01
CA ASP A 243 15.70 21.96 8.71
C ASP A 243 16.50 22.61 7.58
N SER A 244 17.01 23.83 7.80
CA SER A 244 17.79 24.56 6.79
C SER A 244 19.13 23.93 6.42
N LEU A 245 19.63 22.96 7.16
CA LEU A 245 20.86 22.18 6.88
C LEU A 245 20.61 20.91 6.07
N LEU A 246 19.35 20.57 5.85
CA LEU A 246 18.95 19.53 4.91
C LEU A 246 18.87 20.10 3.47
N PRO A 247 19.09 19.27 2.44
CA PRO A 247 19.06 19.75 1.05
C PRO A 247 17.65 20.15 0.58
N ASP A 248 17.43 21.37 0.17
CA ASP A 248 16.15 21.86 -0.38
C ASP A 248 15.64 21.10 -1.60
N SER A 249 16.54 20.44 -2.33
CA SER A 249 16.19 19.66 -3.54
C SER A 249 15.71 18.25 -3.23
N GLU A 250 15.98 17.75 -2.01
CA GLU A 250 15.68 16.38 -1.61
C GLU A 250 14.40 16.31 -0.76
N VAL A 251 13.32 16.82 -1.34
CA VAL A 251 11.96 16.85 -0.76
C VAL A 251 10.97 16.21 -1.74
N PRO A 252 9.83 15.69 -1.28
CA PRO A 252 8.86 15.02 -2.17
C PRO A 252 8.45 15.85 -3.37
N GLU A 253 8.30 17.17 -3.20
CA GLU A 253 7.86 18.11 -4.23
C GLU A 253 8.88 18.32 -5.36
N ARG A 254 10.10 17.79 -5.21
CA ARG A 254 11.21 18.00 -6.15
C ARG A 254 11.92 16.71 -6.57
N THR A 255 11.39 15.56 -6.17
CA THR A 255 12.00 14.26 -6.44
C THR A 255 11.03 13.33 -7.17
N GLU A 256 11.58 12.48 -8.05
CA GLU A 256 10.84 11.51 -8.84
C GLU A 256 11.62 10.19 -9.01
N GLY A 257 10.97 9.16 -9.55
CA GLY A 257 11.61 7.88 -9.84
C GLY A 257 12.32 7.29 -8.62
N TYR A 258 13.61 7.02 -8.77
CA TYR A 258 14.47 6.45 -7.73
C TYR A 258 15.02 7.45 -6.71
N GLU A 259 14.77 8.74 -6.91
CA GLU A 259 15.30 9.78 -6.02
C GLU A 259 14.68 9.72 -4.63
N GLY A 260 15.53 9.68 -3.61
CA GLY A 260 15.12 9.69 -2.22
C GLY A 260 14.90 11.10 -1.68
N PHE A 261 14.29 11.21 -0.51
CA PHE A 261 13.94 12.50 0.10
C PHE A 261 13.92 12.48 1.63
N TYR A 262 13.92 13.68 2.20
CA TYR A 262 13.49 14.00 3.56
C TYR A 262 12.16 14.74 3.49
N HIS A 263 11.14 14.29 4.18
CA HIS A 263 9.85 14.97 4.22
C HIS A 263 9.50 15.38 5.65
N LEU A 264 9.48 16.69 5.90
CA LEU A 264 9.03 17.25 7.17
C LEU A 264 7.51 17.12 7.28
N MET A 265 7.05 16.19 8.10
CA MET A 265 5.62 15.88 8.29
C MET A 265 4.96 16.83 9.29
N ASN A 266 5.70 17.17 10.34
CA ASN A 266 5.20 18.02 11.42
C ASN A 266 6.32 18.85 12.03
N PHE A 267 6.03 20.10 12.35
CA PHE A 267 6.89 20.98 13.12
C PHE A 267 6.04 21.76 14.11
N GLU A 268 6.19 21.47 15.39
CA GLU A 268 5.52 22.20 16.47
C GLU A 268 6.54 22.66 17.50
N GLY A 269 6.26 23.79 18.16
CA GLY A 269 7.22 24.24 19.15
C GLY A 269 6.84 25.51 19.92
N THR A 270 7.59 25.67 21.03
CA THR A 270 7.68 26.83 21.86
C THR A 270 9.13 27.26 22.03
N VAL A 271 9.41 28.31 22.78
CA VAL A 271 10.80 28.68 23.12
C VAL A 271 11.51 27.56 23.87
N GLU A 272 10.80 26.78 24.70
CA GLU A 272 11.39 25.77 25.58
C GLU A 272 11.57 24.41 24.90
N LYS A 273 10.68 24.08 23.96
CA LYS A 273 10.73 22.79 23.25
C LYS A 273 10.16 22.94 21.84
N ALA A 274 10.84 22.35 20.87
CA ALA A 274 10.32 22.14 19.52
C ALA A 274 10.55 20.70 19.08
N THR A 275 9.62 20.19 18.27
CA THR A 275 9.69 18.82 17.72
C THR A 275 9.45 18.88 16.23
N LEU A 276 10.34 18.25 15.48
CA LEU A 276 10.22 18.03 14.04
C LEU A 276 10.10 16.54 13.78
N GLN A 277 9.17 16.15 12.92
CA GLN A 277 8.98 14.76 12.49
C GLN A 277 9.25 14.65 10.99
N TYR A 278 10.23 13.83 10.64
CA TYR A 278 10.58 13.53 9.25
C TYR A 278 10.29 12.10 8.91
N ILE A 279 9.90 11.86 7.66
CA ILE A 279 10.07 10.56 7.04
C ILE A 279 11.23 10.64 6.05
N ILE A 280 12.04 9.57 6.03
CA ILE A 280 13.23 9.44 5.20
C ILE A 280 12.95 8.29 4.23
N ARG A 281 13.16 8.52 2.95
CA ARG A 281 12.91 7.53 1.89
C ARG A 281 14.08 7.48 0.92
N ASP A 282 14.48 6.29 0.52
CA ASP A 282 15.41 6.07 -0.58
C ASP A 282 15.31 4.62 -1.08
N HIS A 283 15.37 4.38 -2.39
CA HIS A 283 15.41 3.01 -2.94
C HIS A 283 16.76 2.33 -2.71
N ASP A 284 17.85 3.11 -2.79
CA ASP A 284 19.20 2.60 -2.55
C ASP A 284 19.51 2.54 -1.05
N LYS A 285 19.81 1.33 -0.55
CA LYS A 285 20.08 1.10 0.88
C LYS A 285 21.27 1.93 1.38
N LYS A 286 22.30 2.11 0.56
CA LYS A 286 23.48 2.88 0.96
C LYS A 286 23.17 4.36 1.07
N GLN A 287 22.42 4.91 0.12
CA GLN A 287 21.95 6.30 0.18
C GLN A 287 21.00 6.50 1.37
N PHE A 288 20.11 5.55 1.61
CA PHE A 288 19.23 5.56 2.79
C PHE A 288 20.01 5.68 4.10
N GLU A 289 21.07 4.86 4.29
CA GLU A 289 21.93 4.94 5.47
C GLU A 289 22.68 6.28 5.54
N LEU A 290 23.15 6.81 4.40
CA LEU A 290 23.79 8.13 4.35
C LEU A 290 22.80 9.24 4.73
N ARG A 291 21.53 9.15 4.36
CA ARG A 291 20.49 10.10 4.77
C ARG A 291 20.28 10.11 6.28
N LYS A 292 20.15 8.95 6.88
CA LYS A 292 20.06 8.82 8.36
C LYS A 292 21.30 9.39 9.05
N LYS A 293 22.46 9.08 8.53
CA LYS A 293 23.75 9.60 9.04
C LYS A 293 23.79 11.12 8.95
N ARG A 294 23.33 11.73 7.85
CA ARG A 294 23.28 13.17 7.68
C ARG A 294 22.46 13.88 8.77
N ILE A 295 21.32 13.32 9.13
CA ILE A 295 20.49 13.83 10.25
C ILE A 295 21.28 13.82 11.56
N LEU A 296 22.02 12.76 11.84
CA LEU A 296 22.85 12.67 13.05
C LEU A 296 24.04 13.65 13.01
N GLU A 297 24.67 13.86 11.86
CA GLU A 297 25.74 14.86 11.67
C GLU A 297 25.22 16.27 11.93
N ILE A 298 24.03 16.65 11.41
CA ILE A 298 23.42 17.96 11.67
C ILE A 298 23.17 18.15 13.16
N ARG A 299 22.64 17.14 13.86
CA ARG A 299 22.49 17.17 15.32
C ARG A 299 23.82 17.47 16.00
N ASP A 300 24.88 16.77 15.64
CA ASP A 300 26.18 16.90 16.25
C ASP A 300 26.81 18.27 15.96
N ASP A 301 26.67 18.76 14.72
CA ASP A 301 27.13 20.10 14.32
C ASP A 301 26.44 21.22 15.13
N ILE A 302 25.12 21.14 15.30
CA ILE A 302 24.39 22.10 16.13
C ILE A 302 24.83 22.00 17.59
N ASN A 303 24.85 20.80 18.15
CA ASN A 303 25.19 20.54 19.55
C ASN A 303 26.63 20.95 19.90
N ALA A 304 27.56 20.96 18.95
CA ALA A 304 28.93 21.41 19.17
C ALA A 304 29.04 22.88 19.63
N HIS A 305 27.98 23.68 19.42
CA HIS A 305 27.90 25.08 19.84
C HIS A 305 27.23 25.28 21.22
N PHE A 306 26.84 24.20 21.91
CA PHE A 306 26.13 24.24 23.18
C PHE A 306 26.69 23.22 24.19
N GLU A 307 26.83 23.65 25.46
CA GLU A 307 27.32 22.76 26.53
C GLU A 307 26.31 21.67 26.93
N ASN A 308 25.01 21.93 26.75
CA ASN A 308 23.91 21.06 27.21
C ASN A 308 23.26 20.20 26.12
N TYR A 309 23.82 20.14 24.92
CA TYR A 309 23.36 19.30 23.81
C TYR A 309 21.83 19.42 23.57
N PRO A 310 21.34 20.56 23.14
CA PRO A 310 19.91 20.84 23.14
C PRO A 310 19.13 20.06 22.08
N VAL A 311 19.80 19.46 21.09
CA VAL A 311 19.13 18.70 20.00
C VAL A 311 19.29 17.21 20.23
N LYS A 312 18.17 16.50 20.29
CA LYS A 312 18.09 15.04 20.32
C LYS A 312 17.47 14.53 19.04
N VAL A 313 17.87 13.35 18.61
CA VAL A 313 17.36 12.67 17.40
C VAL A 313 17.09 11.24 17.75
N ASP A 314 15.87 10.79 17.46
CA ASP A 314 15.46 9.40 17.51
C ASP A 314 15.11 8.97 16.08
N ILE A 315 15.75 7.91 15.56
CA ILE A 315 15.51 7.36 14.22
C ILE A 315 15.03 5.92 14.39
N SER A 316 13.93 5.58 13.70
CA SER A 316 13.39 4.22 13.63
C SER A 316 13.16 3.80 12.19
N ASP A 317 13.70 2.64 11.83
CA ASP A 317 13.44 2.03 10.53
C ASP A 317 12.01 1.48 10.51
N GLN A 318 11.29 1.67 9.40
CA GLN A 318 9.90 1.26 9.24
C GLN A 318 9.79 0.01 8.35
N TYR A 319 10.40 0.04 7.18
CA TYR A 319 10.49 -1.08 6.25
C TYR A 319 11.69 -0.89 5.31
N PHE A 320 12.00 -1.93 4.53
CA PHE A 320 13.12 -1.94 3.58
C PHE A 320 12.64 -2.28 2.18
N ASN A 321 13.46 -1.93 1.17
CA ASN A 321 13.18 -2.22 -0.22
C ASN A 321 13.07 -3.74 -0.45
N MET A 322 11.88 -4.20 -0.85
CA MET A 322 11.60 -5.62 -1.09
C MET A 322 12.45 -6.24 -2.21
N ALA A 323 13.03 -5.43 -3.08
CA ALA A 323 13.94 -5.90 -4.13
C ALA A 323 15.11 -6.72 -3.56
N GLU A 324 15.59 -6.42 -2.34
CA GLU A 324 16.65 -7.20 -1.68
C GLU A 324 16.28 -8.68 -1.52
N LYS A 325 14.99 -8.97 -1.35
CA LYS A 325 14.47 -10.33 -1.13
C LYS A 325 13.92 -10.97 -2.40
N ILE A 326 13.42 -10.18 -3.32
CA ILE A 326 12.73 -10.66 -4.53
C ILE A 326 13.72 -10.90 -5.68
N LEU A 327 14.67 -9.98 -5.93
CA LEU A 327 15.61 -10.10 -7.05
C LEU A 327 16.47 -11.37 -7.06
N PRO A 328 16.86 -11.94 -5.90
CA PRO A 328 17.55 -13.24 -5.87
C PRO A 328 16.69 -14.42 -6.34
N LEU A 329 15.37 -14.25 -6.49
CA LEU A 329 14.38 -15.26 -6.89
C LEU A 329 13.69 -14.82 -8.18
N PRO A 330 14.40 -14.79 -9.34
CA PRO A 330 13.90 -14.17 -10.56
C PRO A 330 12.60 -14.78 -11.10
N HIS A 331 12.32 -16.06 -10.80
CA HIS A 331 11.08 -16.72 -11.22
C HIS A 331 9.83 -16.01 -10.73
N ILE A 332 9.86 -15.40 -9.53
CA ILE A 332 8.72 -14.65 -8.96
C ILE A 332 8.35 -13.44 -9.83
N ILE A 333 9.34 -12.85 -10.52
CA ILE A 333 9.13 -11.73 -11.45
C ILE A 333 8.85 -12.24 -12.86
N ASP A 334 9.51 -13.31 -13.28
CA ASP A 334 9.43 -13.83 -14.64
C ASP A 334 8.07 -14.47 -14.94
N ILE A 335 7.45 -15.13 -13.95
CA ILE A 335 6.10 -15.72 -14.07
C ILE A 335 5.07 -14.66 -14.50
N PRO A 336 4.81 -13.59 -13.73
CA PRO A 336 3.84 -12.58 -14.14
C PRO A 336 4.24 -11.87 -15.45
N LYS A 337 5.53 -11.67 -15.75
CA LYS A 337 5.97 -11.11 -17.04
C LYS A 337 5.60 -12.00 -18.23
N ARG A 338 5.74 -13.33 -18.10
CA ARG A 338 5.29 -14.27 -19.15
C ARG A 338 3.77 -14.22 -19.32
N VAL A 339 3.03 -14.15 -18.22
CA VAL A 339 1.57 -14.03 -18.23
C VAL A 339 1.13 -12.72 -18.88
N PHE A 340 1.75 -11.61 -18.54
CA PHE A 340 1.48 -10.31 -19.15
C PHE A 340 1.70 -10.37 -20.67
N ALA A 341 2.81 -10.97 -21.11
CA ALA A 341 3.08 -11.16 -22.53
C ALA A 341 2.03 -12.04 -23.24
N LYS A 342 1.57 -13.13 -22.60
CA LYS A 342 0.49 -13.99 -23.14
C LYS A 342 -0.85 -13.24 -23.26
N LEU A 343 -1.10 -12.25 -22.38
CA LEU A 343 -2.35 -11.47 -22.32
C LEU A 343 -2.28 -10.12 -23.05
N ASP A 344 -1.17 -9.84 -23.75
CA ASP A 344 -0.88 -8.57 -24.40
C ASP A 344 -0.93 -7.37 -23.43
N ILE A 345 -0.47 -7.58 -22.18
CA ILE A 345 -0.39 -6.54 -21.15
C ILE A 345 1.02 -5.93 -21.18
N PRO A 346 1.17 -4.62 -21.39
CA PRO A 346 2.48 -3.96 -21.30
C PRO A 346 2.93 -3.94 -19.83
N ALA A 347 4.05 -4.60 -19.53
CA ALA A 347 4.58 -4.59 -18.17
C ALA A 347 5.17 -3.22 -17.80
N ASN A 348 4.69 -2.64 -16.71
CA ASN A 348 5.28 -1.49 -16.04
C ASN A 348 5.92 -1.96 -14.73
N THR A 349 7.24 -1.79 -14.62
CA THR A 349 8.02 -2.21 -13.44
C THR A 349 8.66 -1.03 -12.72
N GLU A 350 8.06 0.15 -12.80
CA GLU A 350 8.51 1.30 -12.03
C GLU A 350 8.43 1.02 -10.53
N PRO A 351 9.43 1.51 -9.75
CA PRO A 351 9.46 1.25 -8.32
C PRO A 351 8.35 1.98 -7.58
N ILE A 352 7.85 1.38 -6.50
CA ILE A 352 6.90 2.03 -5.60
C ILE A 352 7.62 3.14 -4.81
N ARG A 353 7.11 4.36 -4.86
CA ARG A 353 7.60 5.47 -4.03
C ARG A 353 6.92 5.46 -2.64
N GLY A 354 6.84 4.33 -2.04
CA GLY A 354 6.21 4.03 -0.75
C GLY A 354 6.58 2.63 -0.29
N GLY A 355 5.78 2.07 0.60
CA GLY A 355 5.82 0.68 1.02
C GLY A 355 4.44 0.06 0.85
N THR A 356 4.39 -1.26 0.91
CA THR A 356 3.18 -2.08 0.90
C THR A 356 3.37 -3.22 1.88
N ASP A 357 2.33 -4.00 2.15
CA ASP A 357 2.45 -5.24 2.92
C ASP A 357 3.57 -6.14 2.36
N GLY A 358 3.72 -6.19 1.04
CA GLY A 358 4.78 -6.96 0.36
C GLY A 358 6.19 -6.55 0.76
N SER A 359 6.42 -5.27 1.10
CA SER A 359 7.73 -4.81 1.57
C SER A 359 8.14 -5.47 2.88
N GLN A 360 7.22 -5.58 3.84
CA GLN A 360 7.48 -6.20 5.14
C GLN A 360 7.44 -7.73 5.05
N LEU A 361 6.44 -8.31 4.37
CA LEU A 361 6.31 -9.76 4.18
C LEU A 361 7.55 -10.38 3.53
N SER A 362 8.16 -9.68 2.56
CA SER A 362 9.39 -10.14 1.91
C SER A 362 10.54 -10.31 2.90
N PHE A 363 10.66 -9.43 3.89
CA PHE A 363 11.67 -9.55 4.96
C PHE A 363 11.29 -10.54 6.05
N MET A 364 10.00 -10.90 6.17
CA MET A 364 9.53 -11.95 7.06
C MET A 364 9.71 -13.37 6.48
N GLY A 365 10.16 -13.48 5.23
CA GLY A 365 10.43 -14.76 4.57
C GLY A 365 9.39 -15.16 3.52
N LEU A 366 8.45 -14.28 3.21
CA LEU A 366 7.46 -14.46 2.14
C LEU A 366 7.69 -13.39 1.06
N PRO A 367 8.51 -13.66 0.01
CA PRO A 367 8.72 -12.71 -1.08
C PRO A 367 7.41 -12.38 -1.78
N THR A 368 7.04 -11.08 -1.80
CA THR A 368 5.69 -10.67 -2.19
C THR A 368 5.73 -9.36 -3.02
N PRO A 369 5.86 -9.43 -4.35
CA PRO A 369 5.66 -8.26 -5.22
C PRO A 369 4.18 -7.91 -5.38
N ASN A 370 3.89 -6.66 -5.84
CA ASN A 370 2.55 -6.18 -6.15
C ASN A 370 2.19 -6.38 -7.61
N ILE A 371 0.91 -6.66 -7.86
CA ILE A 371 0.27 -6.68 -9.17
C ILE A 371 -0.87 -5.65 -9.18
N PHE A 372 -1.11 -5.03 -10.34
CA PHE A 372 -2.15 -4.02 -10.54
C PHE A 372 -3.57 -4.53 -10.26
N THR A 373 -4.43 -3.63 -9.83
CA THR A 373 -5.88 -3.82 -9.66
C THR A 373 -6.71 -3.03 -10.68
N GLY A 374 -6.13 -2.03 -11.33
CA GLY A 374 -6.86 -1.15 -12.26
C GLY A 374 -7.67 -0.06 -11.56
N CYS A 375 -7.29 0.28 -10.36
CA CYS A 375 -7.86 1.34 -9.55
C CYS A 375 -6.94 2.56 -9.52
N GLY A 376 -7.43 3.69 -9.04
CA GLY A 376 -6.61 4.88 -8.90
C GLY A 376 -7.29 6.01 -8.13
N ASN A 377 -6.55 7.10 -7.94
CA ASN A 377 -6.95 8.27 -7.14
C ASN A 377 -7.32 7.90 -5.70
N PHE A 378 -6.55 6.98 -5.13
CA PHE A 378 -6.76 6.41 -3.79
C PHE A 378 -6.88 7.46 -2.68
N HIS A 379 -7.39 7.04 -1.51
CA HIS A 379 -7.49 7.81 -0.28
C HIS A 379 -8.36 9.07 -0.36
N GLY A 380 -9.24 9.16 -1.37
CA GLY A 380 -10.07 10.33 -1.53
C GLY A 380 -11.34 10.14 -2.36
N PRO A 381 -12.13 11.22 -2.53
CA PRO A 381 -13.44 11.15 -3.19
C PRO A 381 -13.36 11.01 -4.72
N TYR A 382 -12.17 11.03 -5.30
CA TYR A 382 -11.93 10.87 -6.74
C TYR A 382 -11.51 9.45 -7.12
N GLU A 383 -11.50 8.57 -6.15
CA GLU A 383 -11.14 7.17 -6.33
C GLU A 383 -12.05 6.48 -7.35
N TYR A 384 -11.43 5.64 -8.17
CA TYR A 384 -12.13 4.87 -9.21
C TYR A 384 -11.59 3.45 -9.32
N ALA A 385 -12.41 2.55 -9.85
CA ALA A 385 -12.01 1.22 -10.30
C ALA A 385 -12.43 1.02 -11.75
N SER A 386 -11.51 0.55 -12.59
CA SER A 386 -11.80 0.14 -13.96
C SER A 386 -12.15 -1.33 -14.03
N ILE A 387 -13.43 -1.64 -14.23
CA ILE A 387 -13.92 -3.03 -14.30
C ILE A 387 -13.22 -3.82 -15.41
N ASN A 388 -12.87 -3.17 -16.52
CA ASN A 388 -12.16 -3.81 -17.62
C ASN A 388 -10.73 -4.20 -17.25
N VAL A 389 -10.05 -3.39 -16.43
CA VAL A 389 -8.71 -3.69 -15.96
C VAL A 389 -8.76 -4.75 -14.85
N MET A 390 -9.75 -4.69 -13.95
CA MET A 390 -10.01 -5.74 -12.97
C MET A 390 -10.22 -7.12 -13.63
N GLU A 391 -10.94 -7.20 -14.77
CA GLU A 391 -11.06 -8.45 -15.55
C GLU A 391 -9.69 -8.94 -16.01
N LYS A 392 -8.76 -8.04 -16.35
CA LYS A 392 -7.39 -8.40 -16.71
C LYS A 392 -6.58 -8.89 -15.50
N ALA A 393 -6.75 -8.26 -14.34
CA ALA A 393 -6.11 -8.70 -13.10
C ALA A 393 -6.55 -10.12 -12.71
N VAL A 394 -7.84 -10.43 -12.82
CA VAL A 394 -8.34 -11.82 -12.64
C VAL A 394 -7.67 -12.78 -13.61
N GLN A 395 -7.56 -12.42 -14.91
CA GLN A 395 -6.88 -13.25 -15.90
C GLN A 395 -5.38 -13.43 -15.58
N VAL A 396 -4.75 -12.44 -14.97
CA VAL A 396 -3.36 -12.52 -14.52
C VAL A 396 -3.21 -13.52 -13.38
N ILE A 397 -4.08 -13.47 -12.36
CA ILE A 397 -4.07 -14.48 -11.28
C ILE A 397 -4.20 -15.89 -11.86
N ILE A 398 -5.18 -16.13 -12.73
CA ILE A 398 -5.39 -17.43 -13.38
C ILE A 398 -4.15 -17.83 -14.20
N GLY A 399 -3.61 -16.91 -14.99
CA GLY A 399 -2.44 -17.18 -15.82
C GLY A 399 -1.18 -17.49 -15.00
N ILE A 400 -1.01 -16.90 -13.83
CA ILE A 400 0.12 -17.18 -12.92
C ILE A 400 0.05 -18.63 -12.41
N VAL A 401 -1.12 -19.06 -11.96
CA VAL A 401 -1.26 -20.44 -11.43
C VAL A 401 -1.15 -21.49 -12.52
N GLU A 402 -1.61 -21.22 -13.76
CA GLU A 402 -1.38 -22.05 -14.93
C GLU A 402 0.11 -22.11 -15.31
N ASP A 403 0.79 -20.96 -15.35
CA ASP A 403 2.21 -20.90 -15.71
C ASP A 403 3.08 -21.66 -14.71
N ILE A 404 2.75 -21.61 -13.42
CA ILE A 404 3.42 -22.40 -12.38
C ILE A 404 3.21 -23.90 -12.62
N ALA A 405 1.98 -24.32 -12.92
CA ALA A 405 1.68 -25.74 -13.17
C ALA A 405 2.32 -26.29 -14.45
N GLU A 406 2.54 -25.45 -15.47
CA GLU A 406 3.11 -25.84 -16.76
C GLU A 406 4.63 -25.86 -16.78
N ASN A 407 5.30 -25.02 -16.00
CA ASN A 407 6.73 -24.72 -16.13
C ASN A 407 7.59 -25.12 -14.92
N HIS A 408 7.04 -25.83 -13.96
CA HIS A 408 7.75 -26.33 -12.75
C HIS A 408 7.75 -27.85 -12.61
#